data_6e8a2f7a0114c2cf36ddead3329fe4f1
#
_entry.id   6e8a2f7a0114c2cf36ddead3329fe4f1
#
_cell.length_a   1.000
_cell.length_b   1.000
_cell.length_c   1.000
_cell.angle_alpha   90.00
_cell.angle_beta   90.00
_cell.angle_gamma   90.00
#
_symmetry.space_group_name_H-M   'P 1'
#
loop_
_entity.id
_entity.type
_entity.pdbx_description
1 polymer ?
#
loop_
_entity_poly.entity_id
_entity_poly.type
_entity_poly.pdbx_seq_one_letter_code
_entity_poly.pdbx_strand_id
1 'polypeptide(L)'
;MVWPPIEGIRTIVHNDHPGYTIRTYEQGDEASFLRLMADGEFDAWDEAKMQFNIAKVIPGGWFFAIDDLSQNVCGTVMCIHNYTGKASFTGDIGWLACARANRGRGLGYALMAHATNRFISAGYSQIQLHTEYYRLPAIRIYLRIGYLPVIDSSEIYSIWQDVCNQIEWAFTPDKWIGMRPNKSLQVNGQGSGILGKDPHSKN
;
A
#
# COMPACT_ATOMS: atom_id res chain seq x y z
N MET A 1 3.26 5.08 -2.89
CA MET A 1 3.37 4.43 -4.22
C MET A 1 2.18 4.82 -5.07
N VAL A 2 2.36 4.89 -6.37
CA VAL A 2 1.30 5.29 -7.30
C VAL A 2 1.15 4.25 -8.41
N TRP A 3 -0.07 4.08 -8.90
CA TRP A 3 -0.34 3.35 -10.14
C TRP A 3 0.10 4.21 -11.31
N PRO A 4 0.87 3.69 -12.28
CA PRO A 4 1.32 4.49 -13.42
C PRO A 4 0.12 4.99 -14.23
N PRO A 5 0.24 6.15 -14.92
CA PRO A 5 -0.80 6.68 -15.79
C PRO A 5 -1.25 5.61 -16.80
N ILE A 6 -2.56 5.48 -16.94
CA ILE A 6 -3.14 4.42 -17.77
C ILE A 6 -3.06 4.84 -19.23
N GLU A 7 -2.06 4.36 -19.93
CA GLU A 7 -2.10 4.28 -21.40
C GLU A 7 -2.87 3.00 -21.79
N GLY A 8 -4.17 3.12 -21.97
CA GLY A 8 -5.08 2.02 -22.22
C GLY A 8 -5.68 1.41 -20.95
N ILE A 9 -6.91 0.86 -21.06
CA ILE A 9 -7.61 0.18 -19.96
C ILE A 9 -6.86 -1.14 -19.68
N ARG A 10 -6.04 -1.15 -18.64
CA ARG A 10 -5.28 -2.32 -18.23
C ARG A 10 -5.91 -2.93 -16.99
N THR A 11 -6.83 -3.87 -17.20
CA THR A 11 -7.38 -4.67 -16.11
C THR A 11 -6.31 -5.61 -15.55
N ILE A 12 -6.17 -5.64 -14.22
CA ILE A 12 -5.28 -6.58 -13.57
C ILE A 12 -5.95 -7.95 -13.57
N VAL A 13 -5.30 -8.91 -14.20
CA VAL A 13 -5.76 -10.30 -14.17
C VAL A 13 -5.45 -10.89 -12.80
N HIS A 14 -6.44 -11.47 -12.18
CA HIS A 14 -6.31 -12.27 -10.98
C HIS A 14 -7.01 -13.60 -11.20
N ASN A 15 -6.42 -14.66 -10.68
CA ASN A 15 -7.04 -15.98 -10.70
C ASN A 15 -7.97 -16.12 -9.50
N ASP A 16 -8.98 -16.97 -9.65
CA ASP A 16 -9.76 -17.44 -8.52
C ASP A 16 -8.83 -18.10 -7.50
N HIS A 17 -9.10 -17.89 -6.23
CA HIS A 17 -8.36 -18.52 -5.14
C HIS A 17 -9.20 -19.67 -4.58
N PRO A 18 -8.86 -20.94 -4.90
CA PRO A 18 -9.61 -22.08 -4.41
C PRO A 18 -9.79 -22.04 -2.90
N GLY A 19 -11.03 -22.18 -2.45
CA GLY A 19 -11.39 -22.10 -1.02
C GLY A 19 -11.59 -20.68 -0.47
N TYR A 20 -11.58 -19.66 -1.33
CA TYR A 20 -11.81 -18.28 -0.92
C TYR A 20 -12.66 -17.53 -1.94
N THR A 21 -13.69 -16.85 -1.45
CA THR A 21 -14.52 -15.94 -2.24
C THR A 21 -14.15 -14.49 -1.91
N ILE A 22 -13.95 -13.66 -2.95
CA ILE A 22 -13.81 -12.21 -2.76
C ILE A 22 -15.11 -11.54 -3.15
N ARG A 23 -15.70 -10.81 -2.21
CA ARG A 23 -16.94 -10.04 -2.41
C ARG A 23 -16.81 -8.61 -1.88
N THR A 24 -17.75 -7.79 -2.24
CA THR A 24 -17.89 -6.46 -1.62
C THR A 24 -18.50 -6.56 -0.24
N TYR A 25 -18.36 -5.47 0.53
CA TYR A 25 -18.99 -5.30 1.84
C TYR A 25 -20.50 -5.60 1.81
N GLU A 26 -20.96 -6.28 2.84
CA GLU A 26 -22.36 -6.50 3.18
C GLU A 26 -22.61 -6.02 4.61
N GLN A 27 -23.82 -5.52 4.87
CA GLN A 27 -24.21 -5.07 6.21
C GLN A 27 -24.03 -6.21 7.22
N GLY A 28 -23.28 -5.93 8.29
CA GLY A 28 -22.95 -6.91 9.32
C GLY A 28 -21.48 -7.37 9.29
N ASP A 29 -20.71 -7.00 8.27
CA ASP A 29 -19.27 -7.31 8.17
C ASP A 29 -18.40 -6.53 9.17
N GLU A 30 -18.94 -5.47 9.79
CA GLU A 30 -18.19 -4.50 10.61
C GLU A 30 -17.48 -5.17 11.77
N ALA A 31 -18.17 -6.07 12.48
CA ALA A 31 -17.58 -6.79 13.61
C ALA A 31 -16.43 -7.72 13.17
N SER A 32 -16.57 -8.35 12.00
CA SER A 32 -15.54 -9.21 11.41
C SER A 32 -14.34 -8.38 10.93
N PHE A 33 -14.60 -7.21 10.35
CA PHE A 33 -13.57 -6.27 9.98
C PHE A 33 -12.75 -5.81 11.19
N LEU A 34 -13.39 -5.39 12.27
CA LEU A 34 -12.69 -4.95 13.49
C LEU A 34 -11.81 -6.06 14.07
N ARG A 35 -12.30 -7.30 14.09
CA ARG A 35 -11.50 -8.47 14.53
C ARG A 35 -10.30 -8.69 13.61
N LEU A 36 -10.49 -8.59 12.29
CA LEU A 36 -9.41 -8.74 11.30
C LEU A 36 -8.35 -7.66 11.45
N MET A 37 -8.74 -6.41 11.69
CA MET A 37 -7.79 -5.31 11.89
C MET A 37 -6.95 -5.50 13.16
N ALA A 38 -7.56 -5.98 14.24
CA ALA A 38 -6.84 -6.32 15.47
C ALA A 38 -5.84 -7.47 15.26
N ASP A 39 -6.21 -8.51 14.51
CA ASP A 39 -5.29 -9.61 14.14
C ASP A 39 -4.16 -9.14 13.21
N GLY A 40 -4.42 -8.14 12.37
CA GLY A 40 -3.49 -7.58 11.39
C GLY A 40 -2.43 -6.64 11.95
N GLU A 41 -2.40 -6.41 13.25
CA GLU A 41 -1.45 -5.49 13.92
C GLU A 41 -1.59 -4.03 13.45
N PHE A 42 -2.78 -3.63 13.09
CA PHE A 42 -3.08 -2.23 12.85
C PHE A 42 -3.38 -1.51 14.17
N ASP A 43 -3.02 -0.22 14.24
CA ASP A 43 -3.41 0.62 15.38
C ASP A 43 -4.90 0.49 15.67
N ALA A 44 -5.25 0.64 16.95
CA ALA A 44 -6.59 0.44 17.45
C ALA A 44 -7.67 0.99 16.49
N TRP A 45 -8.49 0.08 16.00
CA TRP A 45 -9.68 0.40 15.24
C TRP A 45 -10.87 0.35 16.16
N ASP A 46 -11.63 1.43 16.13
CA ASP A 46 -12.94 1.53 16.77
C ASP A 46 -14.01 1.84 15.71
N GLU A 47 -15.25 1.88 16.15
CA GLU A 47 -16.38 2.17 15.27
C GLU A 47 -16.28 3.58 14.66
N ALA A 48 -15.82 4.58 15.40
CA ALA A 48 -15.69 5.95 14.89
C ALA A 48 -14.67 6.03 13.76
N LYS A 49 -13.51 5.41 13.92
CA LYS A 49 -12.47 5.31 12.87
C LYS A 49 -12.99 4.54 11.66
N MET A 50 -13.75 3.47 11.89
CA MET A 50 -14.37 2.69 10.81
C MET A 50 -15.36 3.54 10.03
N GLN A 51 -16.31 4.21 10.68
CA GLN A 51 -17.32 5.05 10.04
C GLN A 51 -16.69 6.23 9.27
N PHE A 52 -15.64 6.84 9.82
CA PHE A 52 -14.88 7.89 9.12
C PHE A 52 -14.28 7.41 7.79
N ASN A 53 -13.77 6.18 7.75
CA ASN A 53 -13.21 5.60 6.52
C ASN A 53 -14.32 5.15 5.56
N ILE A 54 -15.37 4.48 6.06
CA ILE A 54 -16.50 4.02 5.24
C ILE A 54 -17.13 5.19 4.47
N ALA A 55 -17.30 6.35 5.10
CA ALA A 55 -17.86 7.53 4.48
C ALA A 55 -17.09 8.03 3.23
N LYS A 56 -15.85 7.59 3.06
CA LYS A 56 -14.98 7.93 1.91
C LYS A 56 -14.81 6.78 0.93
N VAL A 57 -15.30 5.59 1.26
CA VAL A 57 -15.20 4.45 0.33
C VAL A 57 -16.12 4.67 -0.85
N ILE A 58 -15.60 4.46 -2.06
CA ILE A 58 -16.43 4.55 -3.27
C ILE A 58 -17.44 3.40 -3.32
N PRO A 59 -18.60 3.58 -3.96
CA PRO A 59 -19.59 2.51 -4.08
C PRO A 59 -18.99 1.21 -4.61
N GLY A 60 -19.21 0.08 -3.90
CA GLY A 60 -18.61 -1.22 -4.23
C GLY A 60 -17.09 -1.26 -4.10
N GLY A 61 -16.49 -0.36 -3.32
CA GLY A 61 -15.04 -0.25 -3.16
C GLY A 61 -14.49 -0.83 -1.86
N TRP A 62 -15.29 -1.51 -1.06
CA TRP A 62 -14.80 -2.22 0.11
C TRP A 62 -14.90 -3.72 -0.13
N PHE A 63 -13.77 -4.40 -0.20
CA PHE A 63 -13.69 -5.81 -0.51
C PHE A 63 -13.28 -6.65 0.69
N PHE A 64 -13.86 -7.87 0.75
CA PHE A 64 -13.55 -8.87 1.74
C PHE A 64 -13.17 -10.18 1.06
N ALA A 65 -12.17 -10.86 1.60
CA ALA A 65 -11.89 -12.26 1.31
C ALA A 65 -12.56 -13.11 2.39
N ILE A 66 -13.38 -14.06 1.96
CA ILE A 66 -14.12 -14.98 2.81
C ILE A 66 -13.53 -16.38 2.64
N ASP A 67 -13.24 -17.06 3.71
CA ASP A 67 -12.89 -18.48 3.69
C ASP A 67 -14.16 -19.30 3.44
N ASP A 68 -14.22 -20.04 2.34
CA ASP A 68 -15.44 -20.73 1.88
C ASP A 68 -15.90 -21.82 2.84
N LEU A 69 -14.97 -22.42 3.60
CA LEU A 69 -15.30 -23.48 4.54
C LEU A 69 -15.84 -22.94 5.87
N SER A 70 -15.15 -21.95 6.43
CA SER A 70 -15.52 -21.41 7.75
C SER A 70 -16.47 -20.23 7.68
N GLN A 71 -16.67 -19.65 6.48
CA GLN A 71 -17.43 -18.42 6.24
C GLN A 71 -16.90 -17.19 7.01
N ASN A 72 -15.66 -17.25 7.47
CA ASN A 72 -15.03 -16.15 8.17
C ASN A 72 -14.38 -15.15 7.21
N VAL A 73 -14.45 -13.88 7.58
CA VAL A 73 -13.65 -12.83 6.93
C VAL A 73 -12.17 -13.07 7.25
N CYS A 74 -11.36 -13.23 6.22
CA CYS A 74 -9.92 -13.49 6.33
C CYS A 74 -9.04 -12.47 5.62
N GLY A 75 -9.63 -11.48 4.93
CA GLY A 75 -8.91 -10.39 4.32
C GLY A 75 -9.82 -9.23 3.96
N THR A 76 -9.24 -8.02 3.80
CA THR A 76 -9.96 -6.81 3.42
C THR A 76 -9.07 -5.82 2.69
N VAL A 77 -9.70 -4.91 1.91
CA VAL A 77 -9.09 -3.73 1.30
C VAL A 77 -10.17 -2.69 1.01
N MET A 78 -9.85 -1.41 1.15
CA MET A 78 -10.76 -0.30 0.86
C MET A 78 -10.26 0.56 -0.30
N CYS A 79 -11.17 0.95 -1.19
CA CYS A 79 -11.00 1.99 -2.20
C CYS A 79 -11.54 3.31 -1.67
N ILE A 80 -10.68 4.23 -1.26
CA ILE A 80 -11.02 5.46 -0.57
C ILE A 80 -10.87 6.64 -1.53
N HIS A 81 -11.91 7.47 -1.64
CA HIS A 81 -11.86 8.69 -2.44
C HIS A 81 -11.13 9.79 -1.70
N ASN A 82 -10.07 10.34 -2.32
CA ASN A 82 -9.36 11.53 -1.84
C ASN A 82 -9.05 11.49 -0.33
N TYR A 83 -8.39 10.42 0.12
CA TYR A 83 -8.11 10.17 1.55
C TYR A 83 -7.43 11.36 2.23
N THR A 84 -6.45 11.96 1.54
CA THR A 84 -5.67 13.09 2.09
C THR A 84 -6.37 14.45 1.98
N GLY A 85 -7.46 14.55 1.20
CA GLY A 85 -8.15 15.81 0.93
C GLY A 85 -7.38 16.78 0.00
N LYS A 86 -6.23 16.38 -0.53
CA LYS A 86 -5.31 17.28 -1.27
C LYS A 86 -5.50 17.28 -2.78
N ALA A 87 -6.08 16.24 -3.33
CA ALA A 87 -6.21 16.08 -4.78
C ALA A 87 -7.57 15.48 -5.14
N SER A 88 -8.40 16.27 -5.80
CA SER A 88 -9.69 15.81 -6.34
C SER A 88 -9.45 14.66 -7.32
N PHE A 89 -10.32 13.66 -7.34
CA PHE A 89 -10.24 12.50 -8.23
C PHE A 89 -9.02 11.58 -8.03
N THR A 90 -8.40 11.58 -6.86
CA THR A 90 -7.40 10.58 -6.49
C THR A 90 -8.05 9.44 -5.75
N GLY A 91 -7.77 8.21 -6.17
CA GLY A 91 -8.15 6.99 -5.48
C GLY A 91 -7.02 6.54 -4.56
N ASP A 92 -7.31 6.34 -3.30
CA ASP A 92 -6.36 5.83 -2.31
C ASP A 92 -6.74 4.39 -1.94
N ILE A 93 -5.86 3.42 -2.19
CA ILE A 93 -6.04 2.07 -1.66
C ILE A 93 -5.51 2.05 -0.24
N GLY A 94 -6.41 1.69 0.68
CA GLY A 94 -6.08 1.62 2.09
C GLY A 94 -6.51 0.32 2.74
N TRP A 95 -5.97 0.09 3.93
CA TRP A 95 -6.41 -0.93 4.86
C TRP A 95 -6.39 -2.36 4.31
N LEU A 96 -5.36 -2.66 3.48
CA LEU A 96 -5.11 -4.04 3.05
C LEU A 96 -4.66 -4.86 4.27
N ALA A 97 -5.47 -5.83 4.65
CA ALA A 97 -5.20 -6.75 5.73
C ALA A 97 -5.53 -8.19 5.35
N CYS A 98 -4.77 -9.15 5.89
CA CYS A 98 -5.08 -10.57 5.85
C CYS A 98 -4.83 -11.18 7.21
N ALA A 99 -5.78 -12.00 7.68
CA ALA A 99 -5.66 -12.76 8.91
C ALA A 99 -4.38 -13.61 8.90
N ARG A 100 -3.68 -13.69 10.02
CA ARG A 100 -2.38 -14.37 10.12
C ARG A 100 -2.44 -15.81 9.61
N ALA A 101 -3.50 -16.52 9.94
CA ALA A 101 -3.71 -17.92 9.53
C ALA A 101 -3.91 -18.11 8.02
N ASN A 102 -4.27 -17.03 7.28
CA ASN A 102 -4.56 -17.06 5.86
C ASN A 102 -3.49 -16.36 5.00
N ARG A 103 -2.40 -15.88 5.62
CA ARG A 103 -1.28 -15.26 4.90
C ARG A 103 -0.55 -16.28 4.00
N GLY A 104 0.13 -15.78 2.99
CA GLY A 104 0.89 -16.62 2.03
C GLY A 104 0.04 -17.33 0.98
N ARG A 105 -1.28 -17.16 1.00
CA ARG A 105 -2.23 -17.83 0.08
C ARG A 105 -2.64 -16.97 -1.13
N GLY A 106 -1.97 -15.84 -1.37
CA GLY A 106 -2.25 -14.98 -2.52
C GLY A 106 -3.39 -13.97 -2.32
N LEU A 107 -4.14 -14.03 -1.19
CA LEU A 107 -5.31 -13.18 -0.97
C LEU A 107 -5.02 -11.69 -1.04
N GLY A 108 -3.86 -11.24 -0.51
CA GLY A 108 -3.46 -9.84 -0.59
C GLY A 108 -3.30 -9.35 -2.04
N TYR A 109 -2.77 -10.19 -2.94
CA TYR A 109 -2.68 -9.86 -4.36
C TYR A 109 -4.07 -9.75 -5.00
N ALA A 110 -4.95 -10.72 -4.73
CA ALA A 110 -6.30 -10.72 -5.28
C ALA A 110 -7.12 -9.52 -4.80
N LEU A 111 -7.10 -9.22 -3.50
CA LEU A 111 -7.76 -8.04 -2.93
C LEU A 111 -7.26 -6.74 -3.60
N MET A 112 -5.94 -6.59 -3.74
CA MET A 112 -5.35 -5.43 -4.41
C MET A 112 -5.75 -5.34 -5.88
N ALA A 113 -5.84 -6.46 -6.59
CA ALA A 113 -6.29 -6.50 -7.98
C ALA A 113 -7.75 -6.04 -8.10
N HIS A 114 -8.64 -6.53 -7.23
CA HIS A 114 -10.04 -6.10 -7.16
C HIS A 114 -10.14 -4.59 -6.89
N ALA A 115 -9.43 -4.08 -5.89
CA ALA A 115 -9.45 -2.66 -5.54
C ALA A 115 -8.92 -1.77 -6.68
N THR A 116 -7.80 -2.14 -7.30
CA THR A 116 -7.25 -1.39 -8.42
C THR A 116 -8.20 -1.38 -9.63
N ASN A 117 -8.75 -2.55 -9.99
CA ASN A 117 -9.73 -2.68 -11.06
C ASN A 117 -11.00 -1.87 -10.78
N ARG A 118 -11.44 -1.81 -9.52
CA ARG A 118 -12.60 -1.00 -9.13
C ARG A 118 -12.37 0.49 -9.35
N PHE A 119 -11.19 1.01 -9.02
CA PHE A 119 -10.84 2.39 -9.32
C PHE A 119 -10.74 2.65 -10.82
N ILE A 120 -10.12 1.76 -11.58
CA ILE A 120 -10.04 1.85 -13.04
C ILE A 120 -11.44 1.91 -13.65
N SER A 121 -12.34 0.98 -13.26
CA SER A 121 -13.72 0.94 -13.74
C SER A 121 -14.57 2.16 -13.34
N ALA A 122 -14.21 2.82 -12.24
CA ALA A 122 -14.83 4.06 -11.78
C ALA A 122 -14.25 5.32 -12.44
N GLY A 123 -13.29 5.18 -13.37
CA GLY A 123 -12.71 6.29 -14.12
C GLY A 123 -11.64 7.09 -13.36
N TYR A 124 -11.05 6.55 -12.31
CA TYR A 124 -9.95 7.21 -11.61
C TYR A 124 -8.69 7.18 -12.47
N SER A 125 -8.12 8.36 -12.72
CA SER A 125 -6.87 8.52 -13.47
C SER A 125 -5.64 8.46 -12.57
N GLN A 126 -5.82 8.69 -11.29
CA GLN A 126 -4.75 8.64 -10.27
C GLN A 126 -5.16 7.67 -9.17
N ILE A 127 -4.38 6.61 -9.01
CA ILE A 127 -4.55 5.63 -7.94
C ILE A 127 -3.25 5.54 -7.16
N GLN A 128 -3.33 5.66 -5.85
CA GLN A 128 -2.16 5.64 -4.98
C GLN A 128 -2.41 4.81 -3.72
N LEU A 129 -1.34 4.55 -3.00
CA LEU A 129 -1.37 3.95 -1.68
C LEU A 129 -0.22 4.47 -0.83
N HIS A 130 -0.42 4.45 0.48
CA HIS A 130 0.60 4.75 1.47
C HIS A 130 0.92 3.49 2.26
N THR A 131 2.19 3.25 2.53
CA THR A 131 2.65 2.08 3.27
C THR A 131 3.93 2.40 4.03
N GLU A 132 4.15 1.67 5.11
CA GLU A 132 5.39 1.73 5.87
C GLU A 132 6.45 0.82 5.24
N TYR A 133 7.71 1.25 5.27
CA TYR A 133 8.84 0.54 4.63
C TYR A 133 9.09 -0.86 5.20
N TYR A 134 8.71 -1.12 6.44
CA TYR A 134 8.86 -2.43 7.07
C TYR A 134 7.79 -3.46 6.68
N ARG A 135 6.72 -3.05 5.98
CA ARG A 135 5.66 -3.94 5.50
C ARG A 135 6.06 -4.65 4.21
N LEU A 136 7.20 -5.32 4.23
CA LEU A 136 7.85 -5.93 3.07
C LEU A 136 6.94 -6.86 2.25
N PRO A 137 6.11 -7.76 2.86
CA PRO A 137 5.20 -8.60 2.10
C PRO A 137 4.15 -7.80 1.30
N ALA A 138 3.63 -6.71 1.87
CA ALA A 138 2.68 -5.84 1.20
C ALA A 138 3.35 -5.07 0.05
N ILE A 139 4.54 -4.52 0.28
CA ILE A 139 5.33 -3.81 -0.74
C ILE A 139 5.59 -4.73 -1.94
N ARG A 140 5.95 -6.00 -1.71
CA ARG A 140 6.16 -6.97 -2.78
C ARG A 140 4.88 -7.19 -3.62
N ILE A 141 3.71 -7.22 -2.99
CA ILE A 141 2.41 -7.30 -3.68
C ILE A 141 2.20 -6.05 -4.54
N TYR A 142 2.43 -4.85 -4.00
CA TYR A 142 2.22 -3.60 -4.72
C TYR A 142 3.11 -3.49 -5.96
N LEU A 143 4.40 -3.80 -5.81
CA LEU A 143 5.35 -3.83 -6.94
C LEU A 143 4.95 -4.87 -7.99
N ARG A 144 4.52 -6.06 -7.56
CA ARG A 144 4.10 -7.15 -8.46
C ARG A 144 2.84 -6.78 -9.26
N ILE A 145 1.93 -6.04 -8.68
CA ILE A 145 0.74 -5.52 -9.36
C ILE A 145 1.12 -4.43 -10.36
N GLY A 146 2.19 -3.68 -10.09
CA GLY A 146 2.70 -2.63 -10.97
C GLY A 146 2.65 -1.22 -10.36
N TYR A 147 2.40 -1.09 -9.05
CA TYR A 147 2.56 0.19 -8.37
C TYR A 147 4.02 0.60 -8.33
N LEU A 148 4.27 1.87 -8.63
CA LEU A 148 5.61 2.43 -8.65
C LEU A 148 5.88 3.24 -7.39
N PRO A 149 7.07 3.12 -6.80
CA PRO A 149 7.52 4.01 -5.73
C PRO A 149 7.56 5.47 -6.20
N VAL A 150 7.30 6.39 -5.26
CA VAL A 150 7.57 7.82 -5.44
C VAL A 150 8.83 8.14 -4.65
N ILE A 151 9.85 8.69 -5.33
CA ILE A 151 11.12 9.08 -4.72
C ILE A 151 11.22 10.59 -4.81
N ASP A 152 11.05 11.26 -3.69
CA ASP A 152 11.05 12.73 -3.59
C ASP A 152 12.24 13.27 -2.79
N SER A 153 13.07 12.41 -2.20
CA SER A 153 14.24 12.77 -1.43
C SER A 153 15.34 11.71 -1.49
N SER A 154 16.56 12.08 -1.11
CA SER A 154 17.69 11.15 -1.00
C SER A 154 17.48 10.12 0.12
N GLU A 155 16.77 10.47 1.18
CA GLU A 155 16.41 9.56 2.26
C GLU A 155 15.47 8.46 1.74
N ILE A 156 14.41 8.83 1.04
CA ILE A 156 13.46 7.88 0.44
C ILE A 156 14.14 7.01 -0.63
N TYR A 157 15.12 7.55 -1.36
CA TYR A 157 15.94 6.77 -2.29
C TYR A 157 16.69 5.64 -1.56
N SER A 158 17.37 5.97 -0.46
CA SER A 158 18.11 4.98 0.34
C SER A 158 17.18 3.94 0.95
N ILE A 159 16.04 4.35 1.49
CA ILE A 159 15.03 3.43 2.03
C ILE A 159 14.56 2.43 0.96
N TRP A 160 14.26 2.90 -0.25
CA TRP A 160 13.81 2.00 -1.32
C TRP A 160 14.91 1.06 -1.81
N GLN A 161 16.18 1.50 -1.80
CA GLN A 161 17.30 0.61 -2.09
C GLN A 161 17.38 -0.53 -1.08
N ASP A 162 17.26 -0.23 0.22
CA ASP A 162 17.27 -1.22 1.30
C ASP A 162 16.05 -2.15 1.23
N VAL A 163 14.86 -1.61 0.98
CA VAL A 163 13.64 -2.40 0.80
C VAL A 163 13.79 -3.38 -0.36
N CYS A 164 14.29 -2.91 -1.52
CA CYS A 164 14.49 -3.78 -2.68
C CYS A 164 15.50 -4.89 -2.40
N ASN A 165 16.59 -4.59 -1.68
CA ASN A 165 17.55 -5.61 -1.26
C ASN A 165 16.89 -6.67 -0.36
N GLN A 166 16.07 -6.26 0.62
CA GLN A 166 15.42 -7.18 1.55
C GLN A 166 14.36 -8.07 0.88
N ILE A 167 13.65 -7.56 -0.12
CA ILE A 167 12.63 -8.34 -0.85
C ILE A 167 13.17 -8.97 -2.13
N GLU A 168 14.45 -8.89 -2.41
CA GLU A 168 15.10 -9.41 -3.64
C GLU A 168 14.40 -8.90 -4.91
N TRP A 169 14.14 -7.59 -4.97
CA TRP A 169 13.51 -6.92 -6.10
C TRP A 169 14.50 -6.01 -6.80
N ALA A 170 14.43 -5.96 -8.13
CA ALA A 170 15.31 -5.10 -8.91
C ALA A 170 15.10 -3.61 -8.56
N PHE A 171 16.14 -2.94 -8.09
CA PHE A 171 16.10 -1.51 -7.81
C PHE A 171 16.30 -0.74 -9.12
N THR A 172 15.22 -0.17 -9.64
CA THR A 172 15.19 0.53 -10.95
C THR A 172 14.61 1.94 -10.84
N PRO A 173 15.24 2.84 -10.06
CA PRO A 173 14.69 4.17 -9.76
C PRO A 173 14.46 5.03 -11.02
N ASP A 174 15.20 4.80 -12.11
CA ASP A 174 15.00 5.50 -13.38
C ASP A 174 13.63 5.23 -14.04
N LYS A 175 12.98 4.14 -13.64
CA LYS A 175 11.64 3.74 -14.10
C LYS A 175 10.53 4.17 -13.15
N TRP A 176 10.86 4.76 -12.01
CA TRP A 176 9.91 5.13 -10.97
C TRP A 176 9.54 6.60 -11.05
N ILE A 177 8.49 7.00 -10.33
CA ILE A 177 7.98 8.37 -10.36
C ILE A 177 8.68 9.19 -9.27
N GLY A 178 9.24 10.36 -9.65
CA GLY A 178 9.89 11.27 -8.73
C GLY A 178 11.18 11.86 -9.23
N MET A 179 11.94 12.52 -8.38
CA MET A 179 13.19 13.16 -8.76
C MET A 179 14.16 12.15 -9.37
N ARG A 180 14.50 12.34 -10.64
CA ARG A 180 15.70 11.70 -11.18
C ARG A 180 16.86 12.20 -10.34
N PRO A 181 17.69 11.32 -9.73
CA PRO A 181 18.87 11.78 -9.02
C PRO A 181 19.68 12.63 -10.01
N ASN A 182 19.91 13.88 -9.63
CA ASN A 182 20.77 14.76 -10.41
C ASN A 182 22.10 14.04 -10.57
N LYS A 183 22.62 13.87 -11.78
CA LYS A 183 23.90 13.18 -12.07
C LYS A 183 25.11 13.76 -11.32
N SER A 184 24.93 14.79 -10.52
CA SER A 184 25.96 15.51 -9.74
C SER A 184 26.19 15.02 -8.31
N LEU A 185 25.46 13.99 -7.83
CA LEU A 185 25.75 13.37 -6.53
C LEU A 185 26.60 12.09 -6.65
N GLN A 186 27.61 12.11 -7.51
CA GLN A 186 28.77 11.26 -7.29
C GLN A 186 29.56 11.90 -6.14
N VAL A 187 29.36 11.40 -4.96
CA VAL A 187 30.16 11.74 -3.78
C VAL A 187 31.58 11.31 -4.08
N ASN A 188 32.44 12.29 -4.37
CA ASN A 188 33.87 12.09 -4.26
C ASN A 188 34.19 11.70 -2.80
N GLY A 189 34.35 10.42 -2.58
CA GLY A 189 34.89 9.91 -1.35
C GLY A 189 36.37 10.29 -1.24
N GLN A 190 36.66 11.41 -0.63
CA GLN A 190 37.97 11.64 0.00
C GLN A 190 37.73 12.46 1.27
N GLY A 191 38.24 11.90 2.34
CA GLY A 191 38.07 12.38 3.69
C GLY A 191 38.73 13.71 3.99
N SER A 192 38.19 14.38 4.94
CA SER A 192 38.97 15.14 5.94
C SER A 192 38.10 15.32 7.16
N GLY A 193 38.55 14.76 8.26
CA GLY A 193 37.95 14.97 9.56
C GLY A 193 38.12 16.42 10.00
N ILE A 194 37.07 16.96 10.58
CA ILE A 194 37.19 18.08 11.51
C ILE A 194 36.27 17.80 12.69
N LEU A 195 36.91 17.54 13.82
CA LEU A 195 36.35 17.57 15.16
C LEU A 195 35.76 18.97 15.43
N GLY A 196 34.46 19.06 15.52
CA GLY A 196 33.76 20.25 16.00
C GLY A 196 33.42 20.09 17.47
N LYS A 197 34.00 20.94 18.29
CA LYS A 197 33.85 21.06 19.74
C LYS A 197 32.40 21.38 20.13
N ASP A 198 31.94 20.70 21.16
CA ASP A 198 30.71 20.94 21.91
C ASP A 198 30.80 22.27 22.72
N PRO A 199 29.87 23.24 22.60
CA PRO A 199 29.91 24.48 23.31
C PRO A 199 28.94 24.58 24.52
N HIS A 200 28.69 23.52 25.27
CA HIS A 200 27.95 23.62 26.53
C HIS A 200 28.53 22.73 27.64
N SER A 201 29.72 23.11 28.12
CA SER A 201 30.17 22.76 29.44
C SER A 201 30.46 24.05 30.19
N LYS A 202 29.54 24.47 31.05
CA LYS A 202 29.82 25.37 32.18
C LYS A 202 28.91 25.04 33.35
N ASN A 203 29.59 24.66 34.41
CA ASN A 203 29.21 24.70 35.84
C ASN A 203 27.97 23.96 36.27
#